data_61af50869aa85a8e7d6f6832cb435684
#
_entry.id   61af50869aa85a8e7d6f6832cb435684
#
_cell.length_a   1.000
_cell.length_b   1.000
_cell.length_c   1.000
_cell.angle_alpha   90.00
_cell.angle_beta   90.00
_cell.angle_gamma   90.00
#
_symmetry.space_group_name_H-M   'P 1'
#
loop_
_entity.id
_entity.type
_entity.pdbx_description
1 polymer ?
#
loop_
_entity_poly.entity_id
_entity_poly.type
_entity_poly.pdbx_seq_one_letter_code
_entity_poly.pdbx_strand_id
1 'polypeptide(L)'
;MTAATSRGGGIGRASALLASGTFVSRILGFVKAIVLLQTIGATLGSSNAFSNANQLPNNIYVIIAGGVLNAVLVPQVVRAAKHADGGAGYINKLVTIAIVVLGGVTVLATVGAPVVSAIYAATLPPDVFALVVAFAYWCLPQIFFYGLYAVLGEVLNARGSFGPFTWAPVLNNVVAIAGLLLFQAMFGSGSRPVDDWSLDKILVLAGSATLGVVAQALILFVSWRRVGLRFRFDFAWRGVGLGTAGRLAGWTFGMLVVTQLAGIAQSNVANIAATSDSPSSTILLNAWLFFMLPHSIFAVSIATAYFTRMSTHAGEGDHDSMRLDLSSAIRTVALMTVLSTALIAVLAGPVARVMVSGDIGEVRGYGMVLIAFILGLPAFSTLFVLQRAFYALSDTRTPFVIQSAQVVVFIAGALVIAQQPVELIGVGLAVLQTVTVSGQAVLAAVLLRRRIGRIDGRRILRSSVRFVVAAVPTALVGLGLLALVSGGAFEGVGVASKGQALLVGIPLAGVMTAVYLAALAAMRSSELQQLAGPVMRRIRRR
;
A
#
# COMPACT_ATOMS: atom_id res chain seq x y z
N MET A 1 -18.96 -43.76 -2.85
CA MET A 1 -18.73 -42.62 -3.76
C MET A 1 -19.71 -41.48 -3.44
N THR A 2 -19.51 -40.68 -2.39
CA THR A 2 -20.36 -39.49 -2.10
C THR A 2 -19.69 -38.59 -1.02
N ALA A 3 -18.46 -38.12 -1.24
CA ALA A 3 -17.81 -37.20 -0.29
C ALA A 3 -17.00 -36.08 -0.96
N ALA A 4 -17.11 -35.87 -2.29
CA ALA A 4 -16.25 -34.91 -3.02
C ALA A 4 -16.91 -33.56 -3.38
N THR A 5 -18.22 -33.39 -3.16
CA THR A 5 -18.94 -32.18 -3.65
C THR A 5 -19.10 -31.06 -2.61
N SER A 6 -18.79 -31.27 -1.33
CA SER A 6 -18.99 -30.24 -0.29
C SER A 6 -17.79 -29.31 -0.05
N ARG A 7 -16.57 -29.64 -0.52
CA ARG A 7 -15.36 -28.82 -0.31
C ARG A 7 -15.25 -27.60 -1.24
N GLY A 8 -15.84 -27.62 -2.43
CA GLY A 8 -15.77 -26.53 -3.39
C GLY A 8 -16.56 -25.26 -2.98
N GLY A 9 -17.69 -25.42 -2.32
CA GLY A 9 -18.54 -24.31 -1.87
C GLY A 9 -17.92 -23.50 -0.71
N GLY A 10 -17.17 -24.15 0.17
CA GLY A 10 -16.52 -23.51 1.33
C GLY A 10 -15.37 -22.58 0.94
N ILE A 11 -14.53 -23.00 -0.02
CA ILE A 11 -13.37 -22.23 -0.47
C ILE A 11 -13.82 -20.96 -1.23
N GLY A 12 -14.82 -21.08 -2.10
CA GLY A 12 -15.35 -19.93 -2.83
C GLY A 12 -15.98 -18.86 -1.91
N ARG A 13 -16.69 -19.29 -0.86
CA ARG A 13 -17.29 -18.40 0.14
C ARG A 13 -16.22 -17.72 1.00
N ALA A 14 -15.19 -18.45 1.42
CA ALA A 14 -14.06 -17.89 2.16
C ALA A 14 -13.29 -16.87 1.33
N SER A 15 -13.00 -17.17 0.06
CA SER A 15 -12.33 -16.24 -0.85
C SER A 15 -13.15 -14.97 -1.11
N ALA A 16 -14.46 -15.07 -1.26
CA ALA A 16 -15.35 -13.92 -1.41
C ALA A 16 -15.38 -13.05 -0.15
N LEU A 17 -15.39 -13.65 1.04
CA LEU A 17 -15.35 -12.95 2.32
C LEU A 17 -14.01 -12.22 2.53
N LEU A 18 -12.90 -12.83 2.15
CA LEU A 18 -11.57 -12.21 2.18
C LEU A 18 -11.49 -11.02 1.22
N ALA A 19 -11.96 -11.20 -0.01
CA ALA A 19 -11.95 -10.14 -1.02
C ALA A 19 -12.83 -8.95 -0.61
N SER A 20 -14.04 -9.21 -0.09
CA SER A 20 -14.96 -8.14 0.34
C SER A 20 -14.43 -7.35 1.52
N GLY A 21 -13.88 -7.99 2.55
CA GLY A 21 -13.31 -7.29 3.71
C GLY A 21 -12.11 -6.42 3.33
N THR A 22 -11.22 -6.93 2.47
CA THR A 22 -10.09 -6.16 1.95
C THR A 22 -10.56 -4.96 1.13
N PHE A 23 -11.56 -5.14 0.27
CA PHE A 23 -12.11 -4.07 -0.56
C PHE A 23 -12.76 -2.97 0.29
N VAL A 24 -13.63 -3.34 1.23
CA VAL A 24 -14.29 -2.40 2.15
C VAL A 24 -13.27 -1.63 2.99
N SER A 25 -12.27 -2.33 3.54
CA SER A 25 -11.21 -1.68 4.32
C SER A 25 -10.43 -0.65 3.50
N ARG A 26 -10.16 -0.91 2.22
CA ARG A 26 -9.47 0.05 1.33
C ARG A 26 -10.31 1.29 1.05
N ILE A 27 -11.60 1.11 0.77
CA ILE A 27 -12.53 2.24 0.57
C ILE A 27 -12.57 3.08 1.85
N LEU A 28 -12.76 2.46 3.01
CA LEU A 28 -12.78 3.20 4.29
C LEU A 28 -11.44 3.86 4.62
N GLY A 29 -10.32 3.23 4.29
CA GLY A 29 -9.00 3.84 4.42
C GLY A 29 -8.86 5.10 3.56
N PHE A 30 -9.45 5.07 2.36
CA PHE A 30 -9.49 6.23 1.48
C PHE A 30 -10.41 7.34 2.01
N VAL A 31 -11.61 6.98 2.49
CA VAL A 31 -12.53 7.93 3.16
C VAL A 31 -11.84 8.55 4.38
N LYS A 32 -11.13 7.75 5.20
CA LYS A 32 -10.34 8.25 6.33
C LYS A 32 -9.31 9.29 5.90
N ALA A 33 -8.59 9.05 4.80
CA ALA A 33 -7.60 9.98 4.28
C ALA A 33 -8.24 11.32 3.85
N ILE A 34 -9.39 11.28 3.16
CA ILE A 34 -10.16 12.48 2.80
C ILE A 34 -10.58 13.26 4.05
N VAL A 35 -11.18 12.57 5.04
CA VAL A 35 -11.65 13.21 6.27
C VAL A 35 -10.45 13.77 7.06
N LEU A 36 -9.31 13.07 7.11
CA LEU A 36 -8.09 13.57 7.75
C LEU A 36 -7.62 14.88 7.12
N LEU A 37 -7.49 14.92 5.79
CA LEU A 37 -7.05 16.13 5.09
C LEU A 37 -8.06 17.29 5.21
N GLN A 38 -9.34 17.00 5.40
CA GLN A 38 -10.34 18.02 5.75
C GLN A 38 -10.16 18.53 7.17
N THR A 39 -9.75 17.65 8.09
CA THR A 39 -9.63 17.95 9.53
C THR A 39 -8.43 18.83 9.84
N ILE A 40 -7.28 18.56 9.21
CA ILE A 40 -5.99 19.19 9.58
C ILE A 40 -5.29 19.91 8.41
N GLY A 41 -5.86 19.86 7.18
CA GLY A 41 -5.21 20.38 5.97
C GLY A 41 -4.16 19.43 5.39
N ALA A 42 -3.48 19.85 4.32
CA ALA A 42 -2.52 19.01 3.60
C ALA A 42 -1.10 19.60 3.50
N THR A 43 -0.89 20.92 3.64
CA THR A 43 0.39 21.59 3.36
C THR A 43 1.10 22.14 4.59
N LEU A 44 0.38 22.59 5.63
CA LEU A 44 1.00 23.22 6.80
C LEU A 44 1.86 22.28 7.65
N GLY A 45 2.77 22.88 8.42
CA GLY A 45 3.68 22.16 9.35
C GLY A 45 2.97 21.21 10.30
N SER A 46 1.78 21.57 10.80
CA SER A 46 0.99 20.74 11.71
C SER A 46 0.47 19.46 11.06
N SER A 47 0.01 19.50 9.81
CA SER A 47 -0.43 18.29 9.09
C SER A 47 0.75 17.37 8.76
N ASN A 48 1.91 17.96 8.46
CA ASN A 48 3.15 17.22 8.26
C ASN A 48 3.65 16.61 9.58
N ALA A 49 3.53 17.32 10.70
CA ALA A 49 3.87 16.79 12.02
C ALA A 49 3.06 15.53 12.35
N PHE A 50 1.73 15.58 12.19
CA PHE A 50 0.89 14.41 12.42
C PHE A 50 1.19 13.28 11.45
N SER A 51 1.35 13.56 10.16
CA SER A 51 1.63 12.56 9.14
C SER A 51 2.94 11.82 9.41
N ASN A 52 4.02 12.55 9.76
CA ASN A 52 5.28 11.95 10.15
C ASN A 52 5.12 11.06 11.40
N ALA A 53 4.53 11.60 12.48
CA ALA A 53 4.37 10.87 13.74
C ALA A 53 3.51 9.59 13.58
N ASN A 54 2.41 9.68 12.85
CA ASN A 54 1.49 8.55 12.66
C ASN A 54 2.05 7.46 11.71
N GLN A 55 3.09 7.78 10.92
CA GLN A 55 3.79 6.81 10.07
C GLN A 55 4.88 6.03 10.82
N LEU A 56 5.47 6.59 11.89
CA LEU A 56 6.55 5.97 12.65
C LEU A 56 6.23 4.55 13.15
N PRO A 57 5.04 4.30 13.77
CA PRO A 57 4.71 2.95 14.24
C PRO A 57 4.71 1.92 13.14
N ASN A 58 4.17 2.26 11.96
CA ASN A 58 4.12 1.36 10.82
C ASN A 58 5.53 1.06 10.28
N ASN A 59 6.40 2.06 10.18
CA ASN A 59 7.76 1.90 9.70
C ASN A 59 8.56 0.96 10.60
N ILE A 60 8.45 1.12 11.93
CA ILE A 60 9.11 0.25 12.90
C ILE A 60 8.51 -1.16 12.88
N TYR A 61 7.16 -1.25 12.84
CA TYR A 61 6.46 -2.53 12.78
C TYR A 61 6.85 -3.35 11.56
N VAL A 62 6.98 -2.75 10.37
CA VAL A 62 7.35 -3.45 9.13
C VAL A 62 8.73 -4.12 9.27
N ILE A 63 9.69 -3.48 9.93
CA ILE A 63 11.02 -4.07 10.22
C ILE A 63 10.87 -5.28 11.13
N ILE A 64 10.10 -5.16 12.22
CA ILE A 64 9.90 -6.24 13.20
C ILE A 64 9.13 -7.40 12.57
N ALA A 65 8.03 -7.09 11.88
CA ALA A 65 7.17 -8.08 11.25
C ALA A 65 7.91 -8.87 10.16
N GLY A 66 8.66 -8.18 9.31
CA GLY A 66 9.41 -8.82 8.22
C GLY A 66 10.57 -9.68 8.71
N GLY A 67 11.23 -9.27 9.82
CA GLY A 67 12.39 -9.99 10.36
C GLY A 67 12.01 -11.17 11.24
N VAL A 68 11.13 -10.97 12.21
CA VAL A 68 10.88 -11.96 13.27
C VAL A 68 9.56 -12.69 13.09
N LEU A 69 8.47 -11.96 12.82
CA LEU A 69 7.13 -12.53 12.84
C LEU A 69 6.89 -13.48 11.64
N ASN A 70 7.12 -13.02 10.43
CA ASN A 70 6.82 -13.81 9.23
C ASN A 70 7.81 -14.97 9.03
N ALA A 71 9.09 -14.76 9.34
CA ALA A 71 10.12 -15.78 9.15
C ALA A 71 10.02 -16.92 10.16
N VAL A 72 9.61 -16.62 11.38
CA VAL A 72 9.66 -17.54 12.50
C VAL A 72 8.28 -18.05 12.89
N LEU A 73 7.28 -17.17 13.03
CA LEU A 73 5.98 -17.55 13.59
C LEU A 73 5.13 -18.38 12.62
N VAL A 74 5.01 -17.97 11.37
CA VAL A 74 4.10 -18.65 10.42
C VAL A 74 4.41 -20.13 10.23
N PRO A 75 5.65 -20.55 9.93
CA PRO A 75 5.97 -21.97 9.78
C PRO A 75 5.77 -22.77 11.07
N GLN A 76 6.03 -22.15 12.22
CA GLN A 76 5.94 -22.80 13.52
C GLN A 76 4.48 -23.00 13.97
N VAL A 77 3.61 -22.01 13.73
CA VAL A 77 2.16 -22.13 14.03
C VAL A 77 1.53 -23.25 13.20
N VAL A 78 1.87 -23.35 11.92
CA VAL A 78 1.38 -24.42 11.04
C VAL A 78 1.86 -25.81 11.50
N ARG A 79 3.11 -25.91 11.97
CA ARG A 79 3.64 -27.18 12.53
C ARG A 79 2.96 -27.54 13.85
N ALA A 80 2.78 -26.56 14.73
CA ALA A 80 2.16 -26.75 16.03
C ALA A 80 0.71 -27.25 15.95
N ALA A 81 -0.03 -26.84 14.92
CA ALA A 81 -1.40 -27.31 14.70
C ALA A 81 -1.53 -28.84 14.53
N LYS A 82 -0.40 -29.54 14.29
CA LYS A 82 -0.34 -31.01 14.18
C LYS A 82 -0.09 -31.74 15.52
N HIS A 83 0.16 -31.02 16.62
CA HIS A 83 0.38 -31.61 17.94
C HIS A 83 -0.92 -32.14 18.55
N ALA A 84 -0.83 -33.08 19.49
CA ALA A 84 -1.98 -33.72 20.12
C ALA A 84 -2.92 -32.76 20.87
N ASP A 85 -2.36 -31.65 21.42
CA ASP A 85 -3.11 -30.54 22.05
C ASP A 85 -3.63 -29.52 21.04
N GLY A 86 -3.53 -29.81 19.73
CA GLY A 86 -3.79 -28.87 18.66
C GLY A 86 -2.81 -27.68 18.66
N GLY A 87 -1.68 -27.76 19.37
CA GLY A 87 -0.64 -26.73 19.43
C GLY A 87 -0.93 -25.59 20.40
N ALA A 88 -1.93 -25.72 21.28
CA ALA A 88 -2.33 -24.64 22.18
C ALA A 88 -1.18 -24.20 23.11
N GLY A 89 -0.43 -25.13 23.69
CA GLY A 89 0.72 -24.84 24.54
C GLY A 89 1.83 -24.09 23.78
N TYR A 90 2.15 -24.57 22.57
CA TYR A 90 3.15 -23.93 21.73
C TYR A 90 2.73 -22.51 21.26
N ILE A 91 1.46 -22.34 20.88
CA ILE A 91 0.89 -21.04 20.48
C ILE A 91 0.98 -20.05 21.65
N ASN A 92 0.68 -20.48 22.88
CA ASN A 92 0.78 -19.64 24.06
C ASN A 92 2.22 -19.13 24.29
N LYS A 93 3.23 -19.99 24.13
CA LYS A 93 4.66 -19.58 24.20
C LYS A 93 5.00 -18.55 23.15
N LEU A 94 4.61 -18.78 21.88
CA LEU A 94 4.87 -17.86 20.77
C LEU A 94 4.22 -16.50 20.99
N VAL A 95 2.95 -16.46 21.40
CA VAL A 95 2.22 -15.23 21.67
C VAL A 95 2.82 -14.51 22.88
N THR A 96 3.24 -15.22 23.93
CA THR A 96 3.92 -14.63 25.09
C THR A 96 5.24 -13.97 24.70
N ILE A 97 6.09 -14.63 23.91
CA ILE A 97 7.33 -14.06 23.37
C ILE A 97 7.02 -12.79 22.56
N ALA A 98 6.04 -12.89 21.65
CA ALA A 98 5.66 -11.76 20.82
C ALA A 98 5.20 -10.56 21.68
N ILE A 99 4.36 -10.77 22.69
CA ILE A 99 3.90 -9.72 23.60
C ILE A 99 5.08 -9.07 24.34
N VAL A 100 6.03 -9.87 24.85
CA VAL A 100 7.19 -9.33 25.58
C VAL A 100 8.10 -8.52 24.65
N VAL A 101 8.43 -9.06 23.48
CA VAL A 101 9.29 -8.38 22.50
C VAL A 101 8.62 -7.11 21.98
N LEU A 102 7.37 -7.19 21.56
CA LEU A 102 6.61 -6.03 21.06
C LEU A 102 6.42 -4.98 22.15
N GLY A 103 6.11 -5.41 23.38
CA GLY A 103 5.99 -4.52 24.54
C GLY A 103 7.31 -3.80 24.83
N GLY A 104 8.42 -4.53 24.87
CA GLY A 104 9.75 -3.96 25.07
C GLY A 104 10.12 -2.94 23.98
N VAL A 105 9.94 -3.30 22.70
CA VAL A 105 10.20 -2.36 21.59
C VAL A 105 9.30 -1.14 21.65
N THR A 106 8.01 -1.32 21.98
CA THR A 106 7.06 -0.21 22.09
C THR A 106 7.46 0.75 23.19
N VAL A 107 7.82 0.24 24.37
CA VAL A 107 8.29 1.07 25.50
C VAL A 107 9.56 1.82 25.12
N LEU A 108 10.56 1.13 24.56
CA LEU A 108 11.80 1.76 24.11
C LEU A 108 11.57 2.82 23.03
N ALA A 109 10.73 2.54 22.04
CA ALA A 109 10.39 3.51 21.00
C ALA A 109 9.63 4.72 21.56
N THR A 110 8.68 4.50 22.48
CA THR A 110 7.88 5.57 23.07
C THR A 110 8.73 6.44 24.00
N VAL A 111 9.57 5.86 24.84
CA VAL A 111 10.52 6.62 25.68
C VAL A 111 11.53 7.37 24.81
N GLY A 112 12.00 6.72 23.74
CA GLY A 112 12.90 7.30 22.75
C GLY A 112 12.20 8.11 21.65
N ALA A 113 10.95 8.55 21.83
CA ALA A 113 10.17 9.26 20.79
C ALA A 113 10.93 10.44 20.15
N PRO A 114 11.68 11.29 20.87
CA PRO A 114 12.47 12.34 20.24
C PRO A 114 13.53 11.81 19.27
N VAL A 115 14.24 10.73 19.63
CA VAL A 115 15.27 10.11 18.79
C VAL A 115 14.64 9.45 17.56
N VAL A 116 13.56 8.70 17.76
CA VAL A 116 12.83 8.05 16.67
C VAL A 116 12.28 9.08 15.70
N SER A 117 11.71 10.18 16.21
CA SER A 117 11.21 11.28 15.37
C SER A 117 12.34 11.96 14.60
N ALA A 118 13.51 12.18 15.22
CA ALA A 118 14.65 12.80 14.57
C ALA A 118 15.17 12.00 13.35
N ILE A 119 15.02 10.67 13.32
CA ILE A 119 15.41 9.86 12.17
C ILE A 119 14.60 10.24 10.91
N TYR A 120 13.30 10.52 11.05
CA TYR A 120 12.38 10.76 9.92
C TYR A 120 12.04 12.24 9.71
N ALA A 121 12.34 13.10 10.66
CA ALA A 121 11.89 14.49 10.70
C ALA A 121 13.00 15.48 11.11
N ALA A 122 14.28 15.15 10.88
CA ALA A 122 15.43 15.97 11.27
C ALA A 122 15.47 17.36 10.59
N THR A 123 14.84 17.50 9.44
CA THR A 123 14.85 18.74 8.64
C THR A 123 13.70 19.69 8.98
N LEU A 124 12.80 19.29 9.88
CA LEU A 124 11.70 20.16 10.31
C LEU A 124 12.19 21.27 11.24
N PRO A 125 11.55 22.47 11.19
CA PRO A 125 11.77 23.53 12.17
C PRO A 125 11.51 23.02 13.61
N PRO A 126 12.17 23.62 14.62
CA PRO A 126 12.10 23.13 16.00
C PRO A 126 10.69 23.06 16.60
N ASP A 127 9.82 23.99 16.27
CA ASP A 127 8.42 24.07 16.70
C ASP A 127 7.60 22.93 16.08
N VAL A 128 7.72 22.71 14.76
CA VAL A 128 7.08 21.60 14.04
C VAL A 128 7.61 20.26 14.54
N PHE A 129 8.92 20.14 14.77
CA PHE A 129 9.55 18.94 15.32
C PHE A 129 9.03 18.62 16.72
N ALA A 130 8.90 19.62 17.60
CA ALA A 130 8.32 19.43 18.92
C ALA A 130 6.89 18.88 18.84
N LEU A 131 6.10 19.34 17.88
CA LEU A 131 4.75 18.82 17.63
C LEU A 131 4.79 17.37 17.08
N VAL A 132 5.75 17.00 16.23
CA VAL A 132 5.97 15.60 15.81
C VAL A 132 6.19 14.71 17.03
N VAL A 133 7.08 15.12 17.95
CA VAL A 133 7.38 14.36 19.16
C VAL A 133 6.14 14.22 20.06
N ALA A 134 5.37 15.30 20.22
CA ALA A 134 4.14 15.27 20.99
C ALA A 134 3.11 14.28 20.41
N PHE A 135 2.91 14.27 19.10
CA PHE A 135 2.08 13.25 18.44
C PHE A 135 2.68 11.84 18.53
N ALA A 136 4.01 11.72 18.43
CA ALA A 136 4.69 10.42 18.46
C ALA A 136 4.47 9.68 19.78
N TYR A 137 4.43 10.36 20.92
CA TYR A 137 4.11 9.74 22.21
C TYR A 137 2.75 9.01 22.20
N TRP A 138 1.77 9.53 21.46
CA TRP A 138 0.44 8.92 21.33
C TRP A 138 0.36 7.91 20.19
N CYS A 139 1.17 8.05 19.14
CA CYS A 139 1.16 7.14 18.01
C CYS A 139 2.04 5.90 18.23
N LEU A 140 3.24 6.02 18.83
CA LEU A 140 4.19 4.91 18.95
C LEU A 140 3.64 3.67 19.69
N PRO A 141 2.72 3.77 20.66
CA PRO A 141 2.05 2.61 21.24
C PRO A 141 1.33 1.71 20.19
N GLN A 142 1.01 2.22 19.02
CA GLN A 142 0.44 1.42 17.93
C GLN A 142 1.37 0.27 17.49
N ILE A 143 2.69 0.37 17.69
CA ILE A 143 3.66 -0.70 17.36
C ILE A 143 3.24 -2.02 18.01
N PHE A 144 2.90 -1.98 19.29
CA PHE A 144 2.44 -3.15 20.04
C PHE A 144 1.20 -3.77 19.40
N PHE A 145 0.20 -2.95 19.08
CA PHE A 145 -1.08 -3.43 18.59
C PHE A 145 -1.01 -3.88 17.12
N TYR A 146 -0.16 -3.27 16.28
CA TYR A 146 0.12 -3.78 14.92
C TYR A 146 0.75 -5.18 14.99
N GLY A 147 1.74 -5.35 15.86
CA GLY A 147 2.39 -6.64 16.05
C GLY A 147 1.42 -7.69 16.62
N LEU A 148 0.64 -7.33 17.62
CA LEU A 148 -0.37 -8.20 18.22
C LEU A 148 -1.43 -8.64 17.19
N TYR A 149 -1.94 -7.69 16.38
CA TYR A 149 -2.86 -7.98 15.29
C TYR A 149 -2.27 -8.99 14.30
N ALA A 150 -1.01 -8.83 13.91
CA ALA A 150 -0.36 -9.75 12.97
C ALA A 150 -0.22 -11.16 13.58
N VAL A 151 0.26 -11.28 14.81
CA VAL A 151 0.44 -12.58 15.48
C VAL A 151 -0.89 -13.30 15.65
N LEU A 152 -1.91 -12.63 16.17
CA LEU A 152 -3.24 -13.19 16.34
C LEU A 152 -3.86 -13.59 15.00
N GLY A 153 -3.66 -12.76 13.97
CA GLY A 153 -4.14 -13.00 12.61
C GLY A 153 -3.54 -14.26 12.00
N GLU A 154 -2.23 -14.44 12.10
CA GLU A 154 -1.55 -15.63 11.56
C GLU A 154 -2.02 -16.92 12.26
N VAL A 155 -2.25 -16.88 13.57
CA VAL A 155 -2.80 -18.02 14.31
C VAL A 155 -4.23 -18.33 13.85
N LEU A 156 -5.08 -17.32 13.68
CA LEU A 156 -6.44 -17.50 13.18
C LEU A 156 -6.46 -18.03 11.74
N ASN A 157 -5.57 -17.53 10.88
CA ASN A 157 -5.41 -18.02 9.51
C ASN A 157 -4.98 -19.50 9.47
N ALA A 158 -4.01 -19.89 10.30
CA ALA A 158 -3.57 -21.27 10.42
C ALA A 158 -4.69 -22.22 10.92
N ARG A 159 -5.68 -21.68 11.64
CA ARG A 159 -6.89 -22.39 12.09
C ARG A 159 -8.05 -22.31 11.11
N GLY A 160 -7.86 -21.76 9.91
CA GLY A 160 -8.90 -21.61 8.89
C GLY A 160 -9.93 -20.52 9.17
N SER A 161 -9.69 -19.64 10.15
CA SER A 161 -10.56 -18.52 10.52
C SER A 161 -10.09 -17.21 9.86
N PHE A 162 -10.32 -17.06 8.57
CA PHE A 162 -9.81 -15.95 7.76
C PHE A 162 -10.61 -14.64 7.91
N GLY A 163 -11.93 -14.73 8.17
CA GLY A 163 -12.82 -13.56 8.20
C GLY A 163 -12.40 -12.47 9.18
N PRO A 164 -12.17 -12.79 10.47
CA PRO A 164 -11.85 -11.80 11.49
C PRO A 164 -10.60 -10.98 11.17
N PHE A 165 -9.54 -11.62 10.69
CA PHE A 165 -8.31 -10.94 10.29
C PHE A 165 -8.54 -9.93 9.16
N THR A 166 -9.37 -10.29 8.18
CA THR A 166 -9.62 -9.44 7.00
C THR A 166 -10.56 -8.26 7.32
N TRP A 167 -11.49 -8.43 8.28
CA TRP A 167 -12.46 -7.39 8.63
C TRP A 167 -12.01 -6.49 9.78
N ALA A 168 -11.02 -6.89 10.58
CA ALA A 168 -10.48 -6.06 11.66
C ALA A 168 -9.96 -4.68 11.20
N PRO A 169 -9.29 -4.51 10.05
CA PRO A 169 -8.92 -3.19 9.53
C PRO A 169 -10.09 -2.27 9.18
N VAL A 170 -11.28 -2.84 8.91
CA VAL A 170 -12.52 -2.05 8.72
C VAL A 170 -12.86 -1.33 10.02
N LEU A 171 -12.80 -2.03 11.15
CA LEU A 171 -13.06 -1.46 12.48
C LEU A 171 -12.06 -0.32 12.79
N ASN A 172 -10.77 -0.52 12.50
CA ASN A 172 -9.76 0.54 12.65
C ASN A 172 -10.18 1.81 11.89
N ASN A 173 -10.52 1.66 10.62
CA ASN A 173 -10.91 2.82 9.80
C ASN A 173 -12.19 3.50 10.33
N VAL A 174 -13.18 2.73 10.78
CA VAL A 174 -14.41 3.27 11.37
C VAL A 174 -14.12 4.07 12.63
N VAL A 175 -13.32 3.51 13.57
CA VAL A 175 -12.95 4.21 14.82
C VAL A 175 -12.13 5.46 14.51
N ALA A 176 -11.17 5.39 13.59
CA ALA A 176 -10.38 6.55 13.21
C ALA A 176 -11.22 7.65 12.54
N ILE A 177 -12.16 7.30 11.65
CA ILE A 177 -13.10 8.27 11.05
C ILE A 177 -13.98 8.90 12.13
N ALA A 178 -14.54 8.11 13.05
CA ALA A 178 -15.33 8.63 14.17
C ALA A 178 -14.52 9.60 15.03
N GLY A 179 -13.23 9.29 15.31
CA GLY A 179 -12.32 10.19 16.03
C GLY A 179 -12.05 11.49 15.28
N LEU A 180 -11.89 11.44 13.96
CA LEU A 180 -11.73 12.64 13.12
C LEU A 180 -12.98 13.50 13.11
N LEU A 181 -14.17 12.90 13.02
CA LEU A 181 -15.45 13.62 13.10
C LEU A 181 -15.66 14.22 14.49
N LEU A 182 -15.28 13.52 15.56
CA LEU A 182 -15.29 14.06 16.91
C LEU A 182 -14.35 15.26 17.03
N PHE A 183 -13.13 15.17 16.46
CA PHE A 183 -12.20 16.29 16.43
C PHE A 183 -12.80 17.50 15.72
N GLN A 184 -13.44 17.30 14.56
CA GLN A 184 -14.12 18.37 13.82
C GLN A 184 -15.26 19.01 14.63
N ALA A 185 -16.04 18.19 15.34
CA ALA A 185 -17.15 18.67 16.16
C ALA A 185 -16.66 19.50 17.37
N MET A 186 -15.52 19.14 17.96
CA MET A 186 -14.97 19.83 19.15
C MET A 186 -14.15 21.08 18.78
N PHE A 187 -13.38 21.01 17.72
CA PHE A 187 -12.34 22.02 17.42
C PHE A 187 -12.50 22.65 16.03
N GLY A 188 -13.45 22.19 15.22
CA GLY A 188 -13.62 22.61 13.83
C GLY A 188 -12.67 21.87 12.87
N SER A 189 -12.78 22.19 11.58
CA SER A 189 -12.00 21.63 10.48
C SER A 189 -11.11 22.68 9.83
N GLY A 190 -10.07 22.24 9.13
CA GLY A 190 -9.15 23.08 8.36
C GLY A 190 -7.72 23.09 8.90
N SER A 191 -6.85 23.73 8.13
CA SER A 191 -5.44 23.89 8.49
C SER A 191 -5.26 24.74 9.75
N ARG A 192 -4.30 24.36 10.59
CA ARG A 192 -4.01 25.02 11.87
C ARG A 192 -2.53 25.35 11.97
N PRO A 193 -2.16 26.52 12.50
CA PRO A 193 -0.78 26.81 12.84
C PRO A 193 -0.30 25.89 13.98
N VAL A 194 1.03 25.78 14.13
CA VAL A 194 1.66 24.84 15.08
C VAL A 194 1.36 25.22 16.53
N ASP A 195 1.28 26.49 16.84
CA ASP A 195 0.98 27.06 18.16
C ASP A 195 -0.47 26.87 18.63
N ASP A 196 -1.39 26.54 17.72
CA ASP A 196 -2.79 26.21 18.06
C ASP A 196 -2.99 24.78 18.59
N TRP A 197 -1.94 23.97 18.66
CA TRP A 197 -2.04 22.56 19.08
C TRP A 197 -1.89 22.39 20.59
N SER A 198 -3.02 22.39 21.29
CA SER A 198 -3.12 22.05 22.73
C SER A 198 -3.10 20.53 22.95
N LEU A 199 -2.85 20.10 24.19
CA LEU A 199 -2.77 18.68 24.54
C LEU A 199 -4.08 17.91 24.25
N ASP A 200 -5.24 18.51 24.45
CA ASP A 200 -6.55 17.93 24.16
C ASP A 200 -6.74 17.70 22.65
N LYS A 201 -6.33 18.63 21.77
CA LYS A 201 -6.33 18.43 20.32
C LYS A 201 -5.40 17.29 19.90
N ILE A 202 -4.19 17.24 20.47
CA ILE A 202 -3.22 16.15 20.21
C ILE A 202 -3.82 14.80 20.65
N LEU A 203 -4.40 14.75 21.85
CA LEU A 203 -5.00 13.55 22.42
C LEU A 203 -6.18 13.04 21.57
N VAL A 204 -7.09 13.90 21.16
CA VAL A 204 -8.25 13.49 20.36
C VAL A 204 -7.80 13.00 18.99
N LEU A 205 -6.88 13.69 18.30
CA LEU A 205 -6.43 13.30 16.97
C LEU A 205 -5.57 12.02 16.99
N ALA A 206 -4.46 12.04 17.72
CA ALA A 206 -3.50 10.91 17.75
C ALA A 206 -4.01 9.75 18.61
N GLY A 207 -4.74 10.04 19.68
CA GLY A 207 -5.34 9.03 20.54
C GLY A 207 -6.44 8.26 19.81
N SER A 208 -7.30 8.92 19.02
CA SER A 208 -8.32 8.21 18.24
C SER A 208 -7.72 7.36 17.11
N ALA A 209 -6.65 7.83 16.46
CA ALA A 209 -5.92 7.03 15.49
C ALA A 209 -5.34 5.77 16.13
N THR A 210 -4.76 5.89 17.33
CA THR A 210 -4.24 4.76 18.10
C THR A 210 -5.36 3.85 18.58
N LEU A 211 -6.48 4.39 19.07
CA LEU A 211 -7.64 3.62 19.47
C LEU A 211 -8.18 2.74 18.33
N GLY A 212 -8.14 3.23 17.09
CA GLY A 212 -8.51 2.44 15.91
C GLY A 212 -7.63 1.18 15.77
N VAL A 213 -6.31 1.32 15.93
CA VAL A 213 -5.37 0.19 15.86
C VAL A 213 -5.55 -0.75 17.06
N VAL A 214 -5.81 -0.22 18.25
CA VAL A 214 -6.16 -1.00 19.45
C VAL A 214 -7.42 -1.84 19.18
N ALA A 215 -8.49 -1.23 18.69
CA ALA A 215 -9.75 -1.92 18.37
C ALA A 215 -9.55 -3.02 17.32
N GLN A 216 -8.74 -2.74 16.28
CA GLN A 216 -8.36 -3.72 15.26
C GLN A 216 -7.68 -4.96 15.86
N ALA A 217 -6.77 -4.79 16.81
CA ALA A 217 -6.07 -5.91 17.43
C ALA A 217 -6.98 -6.67 18.40
N LEU A 218 -7.70 -5.95 19.26
CA LEU A 218 -8.49 -6.56 20.33
C LEU A 218 -9.71 -7.33 19.82
N ILE A 219 -10.33 -6.91 18.71
CA ILE A 219 -11.48 -7.63 18.13
C ILE A 219 -11.13 -9.09 17.76
N LEU A 220 -9.86 -9.38 17.47
CA LEU A 220 -9.42 -10.74 17.14
C LEU A 220 -9.53 -11.70 18.33
N PHE A 221 -9.47 -11.23 19.57
CA PHE A 221 -9.66 -12.09 20.74
C PHE A 221 -11.07 -12.67 20.84
N VAL A 222 -12.08 -12.01 20.28
CA VAL A 222 -13.44 -12.57 20.17
C VAL A 222 -13.42 -13.83 19.32
N SER A 223 -12.69 -13.80 18.21
CA SER A 223 -12.57 -14.95 17.31
C SER A 223 -11.60 -16.01 17.82
N TRP A 224 -10.60 -15.62 18.61
CA TRP A 224 -9.69 -16.53 19.30
C TRP A 224 -10.43 -17.55 20.18
N ARG A 225 -11.41 -17.07 20.96
CA ARG A 225 -12.25 -17.94 21.79
C ARG A 225 -13.10 -18.89 20.95
N ARG A 226 -13.59 -18.44 19.78
CA ARG A 226 -14.43 -19.27 18.88
C ARG A 226 -13.66 -20.44 18.24
N VAL A 227 -12.35 -20.31 18.04
CA VAL A 227 -11.49 -21.39 17.53
C VAL A 227 -10.95 -22.30 18.64
N GLY A 228 -11.49 -22.22 19.87
CA GLY A 228 -11.15 -23.09 20.99
C GLY A 228 -9.82 -22.74 21.69
N LEU A 229 -9.20 -21.61 21.37
CA LEU A 229 -7.97 -21.18 22.01
C LEU A 229 -8.26 -20.35 23.27
N ARG A 230 -7.52 -20.67 24.33
CA ARG A 230 -7.48 -19.86 25.57
C ARG A 230 -6.05 -19.41 25.78
N PHE A 231 -5.82 -18.11 25.71
CA PHE A 231 -4.51 -17.56 25.94
C PHE A 231 -4.13 -17.66 27.42
N ARG A 232 -2.90 -18.16 27.66
CA ARG A 232 -2.23 -18.15 28.96
C ARG A 232 -0.79 -17.76 28.73
N PHE A 233 -0.24 -16.92 29.58
CA PHE A 233 1.19 -16.60 29.56
C PHE A 233 2.01 -17.87 29.83
N ASP A 234 2.96 -18.16 28.93
CA ASP A 234 3.90 -19.27 29.06
C ASP A 234 5.32 -18.78 28.73
N PHE A 235 6.14 -18.68 29.78
CA PHE A 235 7.52 -18.18 29.71
C PHE A 235 8.55 -19.30 29.51
N ALA A 236 8.14 -20.54 29.28
CA ALA A 236 9.03 -21.66 29.01
C ALA A 236 9.55 -21.64 27.54
N TRP A 237 10.41 -20.66 27.22
CA TRP A 237 10.83 -20.31 25.84
C TRP A 237 11.87 -21.25 25.22
N ARG A 238 12.45 -22.21 25.99
CA ARG A 238 13.45 -23.15 25.49
C ARG A 238 12.83 -24.11 24.49
N GLY A 239 13.51 -24.30 23.32
CA GLY A 239 13.07 -25.27 22.31
C GLY A 239 12.08 -24.73 21.23
N VAL A 240 11.84 -23.41 21.17
CA VAL A 240 10.92 -22.81 20.20
C VAL A 240 11.50 -22.75 18.76
N GLY A 241 12.75 -23.15 18.54
CA GLY A 241 13.34 -23.38 17.20
C GLY A 241 13.55 -22.10 16.36
N LEU A 242 13.88 -20.99 16.98
CA LEU A 242 14.03 -19.67 16.31
C LEU A 242 15.21 -19.57 15.33
N GLY A 243 16.23 -20.47 15.44
CA GLY A 243 17.51 -20.32 14.73
C GLY A 243 17.50 -20.69 13.24
N THR A 244 16.65 -21.63 12.82
CA THR A 244 16.69 -22.20 11.45
C THR A 244 15.94 -21.35 10.41
N ALA A 245 14.99 -20.53 10.83
CA ALA A 245 14.17 -19.69 9.97
C ALA A 245 14.90 -18.41 9.50
N GLY A 246 15.90 -17.95 10.26
CA GLY A 246 16.59 -16.67 10.01
C GLY A 246 17.41 -16.62 8.71
N ARG A 247 17.94 -17.75 8.24
CA ARG A 247 18.81 -17.75 7.04
C ARG A 247 18.03 -17.54 5.74
N LEU A 248 16.83 -18.14 5.61
CA LEU A 248 15.99 -18.00 4.41
C LEU A 248 15.31 -16.61 4.32
N ALA A 249 14.99 -16.04 5.48
CA ALA A 249 14.35 -14.71 5.55
C ALA A 249 15.35 -13.54 5.48
N GLY A 250 16.65 -13.79 5.60
CA GLY A 250 17.68 -12.75 5.71
C GLY A 250 17.67 -11.76 4.54
N TRP A 251 17.58 -12.24 3.30
CA TRP A 251 17.53 -11.36 2.13
C TRP A 251 16.23 -10.55 2.05
N THR A 252 15.11 -11.16 2.38
CA THR A 252 13.82 -10.46 2.42
C THR A 252 13.81 -9.40 3.52
N PHE A 253 14.37 -9.71 4.68
CA PHE A 253 14.54 -8.75 5.77
C PHE A 253 15.48 -7.60 5.35
N GLY A 254 16.63 -7.93 4.73
CA GLY A 254 17.54 -6.93 4.20
C GLY A 254 16.86 -5.99 3.20
N MET A 255 16.00 -6.52 2.33
CA MET A 255 15.21 -5.71 1.41
C MET A 255 14.27 -4.72 2.13
N LEU A 256 13.62 -5.15 3.23
CA LEU A 256 12.79 -4.26 4.04
C LEU A 256 13.61 -3.15 4.70
N VAL A 257 14.75 -3.49 5.30
CA VAL A 257 15.64 -2.50 5.92
C VAL A 257 16.13 -1.47 4.90
N VAL A 258 16.58 -1.92 3.74
CA VAL A 258 17.05 -1.03 2.67
C VAL A 258 15.90 -0.12 2.17
N THR A 259 14.68 -0.64 2.06
CA THR A 259 13.50 0.16 1.69
C THR A 259 13.20 1.24 2.73
N GLN A 260 13.39 0.95 4.03
CA GLN A 260 13.21 1.94 5.09
C GLN A 260 14.25 3.08 5.00
N LEU A 261 15.47 2.80 4.57
CA LEU A 261 16.48 3.86 4.33
C LEU A 261 16.02 4.84 3.24
N ALA A 262 15.43 4.33 2.15
CA ALA A 262 14.82 5.20 1.14
C ALA A 262 13.66 6.02 1.72
N GLY A 263 12.81 5.42 2.56
CA GLY A 263 11.71 6.11 3.25
C GLY A 263 12.19 7.23 4.18
N ILE A 264 13.28 6.99 4.93
CA ILE A 264 13.92 8.01 5.78
C ILE A 264 14.42 9.19 4.93
N ALA A 265 15.16 8.90 3.85
CA ALA A 265 15.65 9.94 2.96
C ALA A 265 14.51 10.73 2.32
N GLN A 266 13.47 10.05 1.82
CA GLN A 266 12.28 10.69 1.25
C GLN A 266 11.58 11.58 2.26
N SER A 267 11.37 11.12 3.50
CA SER A 267 10.68 11.87 4.54
C SER A 267 11.45 13.15 4.89
N ASN A 268 12.76 13.05 5.14
CA ASN A 268 13.58 14.20 5.47
C ASN A 268 13.63 15.23 4.32
N VAL A 269 13.78 14.78 3.08
CA VAL A 269 13.78 15.72 1.93
C VAL A 269 12.40 16.35 1.72
N ALA A 270 11.32 15.57 1.84
CA ALA A 270 9.96 16.11 1.73
C ALA A 270 9.64 17.13 2.83
N ASN A 271 10.18 16.93 4.03
CA ASN A 271 9.99 17.82 5.18
C ASN A 271 10.66 19.19 5.03
N ILE A 272 11.61 19.37 4.10
CA ILE A 272 12.18 20.69 3.77
C ILE A 272 11.06 21.63 3.29
N ALA A 273 10.04 21.11 2.60
CA ALA A 273 8.90 21.89 2.11
C ALA A 273 7.72 21.96 3.11
N ALA A 274 7.86 21.44 4.34
CA ALA A 274 6.74 21.25 5.27
C ALA A 274 6.11 22.55 5.81
N THR A 275 6.81 23.66 5.77
CA THR A 275 6.33 24.97 6.25
C THR A 275 5.93 25.93 5.13
N SER A 276 6.07 25.49 3.87
CA SER A 276 5.61 26.21 2.69
C SER A 276 4.24 25.67 2.25
N ASP A 277 3.51 26.44 1.42
CA ASP A 277 2.26 25.96 0.79
C ASP A 277 2.52 24.94 -0.34
N SER A 278 3.70 24.32 -0.31
CA SER A 278 4.17 23.37 -1.32
C SER A 278 3.92 21.93 -0.91
N PRO A 279 3.82 21.00 -1.88
CA PRO A 279 3.65 19.58 -1.59
C PRO A 279 4.81 19.01 -0.76
N SER A 280 4.48 18.42 0.38
CA SER A 280 5.42 17.87 1.34
C SER A 280 5.00 16.45 1.78
N SER A 281 5.49 15.94 2.90
CA SER A 281 5.27 14.58 3.37
C SER A 281 3.79 14.16 3.38
N THR A 282 2.88 15.03 3.82
CA THR A 282 1.44 14.72 3.88
C THR A 282 0.85 14.47 2.50
N ILE A 283 1.15 15.32 1.52
CA ILE A 283 0.67 15.16 0.14
C ILE A 283 1.28 13.91 -0.49
N LEU A 284 2.59 13.67 -0.33
CA LEU A 284 3.25 12.47 -0.86
C LEU A 284 2.64 11.18 -0.32
N LEU A 285 2.39 11.08 0.99
CA LEU A 285 1.77 9.91 1.61
C LEU A 285 0.36 9.66 1.09
N ASN A 286 -0.46 10.70 0.95
CA ASN A 286 -1.84 10.55 0.49
C ASN A 286 -1.92 10.30 -1.03
N ALA A 287 -1.06 10.92 -1.84
CA ALA A 287 -0.96 10.63 -3.27
C ALA A 287 -0.47 9.19 -3.52
N TRP A 288 0.48 8.69 -2.70
CA TRP A 288 0.92 7.30 -2.73
C TRP A 288 -0.21 6.32 -2.39
N LEU A 289 -1.07 6.65 -1.43
CA LEU A 289 -2.24 5.84 -1.10
C LEU A 289 -3.17 5.69 -2.31
N PHE A 290 -3.39 6.80 -3.04
CA PHE A 290 -4.20 6.79 -4.26
C PHE A 290 -3.54 5.97 -5.37
N PHE A 291 -2.22 6.13 -5.57
CA PHE A 291 -1.42 5.33 -6.51
C PHE A 291 -1.54 3.82 -6.23
N MET A 292 -1.57 3.41 -4.96
CA MET A 292 -1.65 2.01 -4.56
C MET A 292 -3.03 1.37 -4.79
N LEU A 293 -4.11 2.14 -5.03
CA LEU A 293 -5.42 1.57 -5.27
C LEU A 293 -5.46 0.67 -6.52
N PRO A 294 -5.19 1.16 -7.75
CA PRO A 294 -5.23 0.32 -8.93
C PRO A 294 -4.16 -0.78 -8.90
N HIS A 295 -2.96 -0.51 -8.35
CA HIS A 295 -1.94 -1.54 -8.16
C HIS A 295 -2.49 -2.72 -7.35
N SER A 296 -3.10 -2.45 -6.23
CA SER A 296 -3.56 -3.48 -5.32
C SER A 296 -4.82 -4.21 -5.80
N ILE A 297 -5.69 -3.54 -6.55
CA ILE A 297 -6.89 -4.16 -7.12
C ILE A 297 -6.50 -5.08 -8.29
N PHE A 298 -5.66 -4.62 -9.20
CA PHE A 298 -5.36 -5.34 -10.42
C PHE A 298 -4.06 -6.14 -10.32
N ALA A 299 -2.93 -5.47 -10.03
CA ALA A 299 -1.62 -6.13 -10.12
C ALA A 299 -1.44 -7.20 -9.05
N VAL A 300 -1.80 -6.91 -7.79
CA VAL A 300 -1.65 -7.89 -6.70
C VAL A 300 -2.56 -9.10 -6.92
N SER A 301 -3.82 -8.89 -7.33
CA SER A 301 -4.78 -9.98 -7.56
C SER A 301 -4.34 -10.88 -8.71
N ILE A 302 -3.96 -10.29 -9.85
CA ILE A 302 -3.52 -11.04 -11.03
C ILE A 302 -2.20 -11.76 -10.75
N ALA A 303 -1.21 -11.06 -10.17
CA ALA A 303 0.08 -11.64 -9.86
C ALA A 303 -0.03 -12.81 -8.88
N THR A 304 -0.92 -12.75 -7.88
CA THR A 304 -1.14 -13.84 -6.93
C THR A 304 -1.70 -15.08 -7.63
N ALA A 305 -2.66 -14.92 -8.55
CA ALA A 305 -3.23 -16.03 -9.31
C ALA A 305 -2.18 -16.72 -10.22
N TYR A 306 -1.35 -15.92 -10.89
CA TYR A 306 -0.28 -16.47 -11.75
C TYR A 306 0.92 -17.00 -10.95
N PHE A 307 1.20 -16.46 -9.76
CA PHE A 307 2.32 -16.89 -8.92
C PHE A 307 2.25 -18.37 -8.55
N THR A 308 1.07 -18.88 -8.18
CA THR A 308 0.87 -20.29 -7.87
C THR A 308 1.23 -21.18 -9.07
N ARG A 309 0.79 -20.80 -10.28
CA ARG A 309 1.09 -21.55 -11.52
C ARG A 309 2.59 -21.49 -11.85
N MET A 310 3.18 -20.28 -11.80
CA MET A 310 4.62 -20.10 -12.03
C MET A 310 5.46 -20.92 -11.05
N SER A 311 5.03 -21.00 -9.78
CA SER A 311 5.73 -21.81 -8.77
C SER A 311 5.65 -23.30 -9.04
N THR A 312 4.50 -23.81 -9.53
CA THR A 312 4.35 -25.21 -9.96
C THR A 312 5.28 -25.51 -11.13
N HIS A 313 5.21 -24.71 -12.21
CA HIS A 313 6.07 -24.91 -13.38
C HIS A 313 7.58 -24.78 -13.07
N ALA A 314 7.94 -23.83 -12.20
CA ALA A 314 9.33 -23.71 -11.74
C ALA A 314 9.81 -24.94 -10.96
N GLY A 315 8.93 -25.52 -10.10
CA GLY A 315 9.22 -26.75 -9.36
C GLY A 315 9.38 -27.99 -10.25
N GLU A 316 8.68 -28.02 -11.39
CA GLU A 316 8.76 -29.07 -12.42
C GLU A 316 9.88 -28.85 -13.43
N GLY A 317 10.61 -27.70 -13.36
CA GLY A 317 11.63 -27.33 -14.33
C GLY A 317 11.08 -26.87 -15.69
N ASP A 318 9.76 -26.67 -15.81
CA ASP A 318 9.11 -26.21 -17.05
C ASP A 318 9.18 -24.69 -17.18
N HIS A 319 10.34 -24.22 -17.63
CA HIS A 319 10.58 -22.79 -17.84
C HIS A 319 9.77 -22.20 -18.99
N ASP A 320 9.32 -23.01 -19.94
CA ASP A 320 8.52 -22.54 -21.08
C ASP A 320 7.09 -22.18 -20.66
N SER A 321 6.42 -23.05 -19.89
CA SER A 321 5.11 -22.75 -19.32
C SER A 321 5.18 -21.59 -18.32
N MET A 322 6.22 -21.55 -17.46
CA MET A 322 6.46 -20.42 -16.56
C MET A 322 6.59 -19.09 -17.33
N ARG A 323 7.32 -19.08 -18.46
CA ARG A 323 7.48 -17.90 -19.32
C ARG A 323 6.14 -17.43 -19.90
N LEU A 324 5.29 -18.35 -20.36
CA LEU A 324 3.97 -18.03 -20.91
C LEU A 324 3.05 -17.42 -19.85
N ASP A 325 3.07 -17.96 -18.63
CA ASP A 325 2.33 -17.42 -17.48
C ASP A 325 2.83 -16.02 -17.08
N LEU A 326 4.14 -15.83 -17.01
CA LEU A 326 4.76 -14.53 -16.75
C LEU A 326 4.36 -13.48 -17.80
N SER A 327 4.47 -13.84 -19.10
CA SER A 327 4.10 -12.97 -20.21
C SER A 327 2.62 -12.60 -20.14
N SER A 328 1.74 -13.55 -19.84
CA SER A 328 0.30 -13.31 -19.71
C SER A 328 -0.01 -12.42 -18.51
N ALA A 329 0.62 -12.66 -17.35
CA ALA A 329 0.46 -11.86 -16.14
C ALA A 329 0.85 -10.39 -16.38
N ILE A 330 2.05 -10.15 -16.93
CA ILE A 330 2.55 -8.79 -17.21
C ILE A 330 1.61 -8.06 -18.19
N ARG A 331 1.18 -8.69 -19.28
CA ARG A 331 0.30 -8.06 -20.28
C ARG A 331 -1.08 -7.74 -19.71
N THR A 332 -1.65 -8.64 -18.91
CA THR A 332 -2.95 -8.40 -18.27
C THR A 332 -2.87 -7.27 -17.24
N VAL A 333 -1.81 -7.23 -16.44
CA VAL A 333 -1.54 -6.14 -15.49
C VAL A 333 -1.32 -4.83 -16.23
N ALA A 334 -0.51 -4.82 -17.29
CA ALA A 334 -0.23 -3.62 -18.09
C ALA A 334 -1.50 -3.02 -18.72
N LEU A 335 -2.41 -3.85 -19.24
CA LEU A 335 -3.68 -3.39 -19.79
C LEU A 335 -4.47 -2.55 -18.77
N MET A 336 -4.60 -3.05 -17.52
CA MET A 336 -5.36 -2.38 -16.47
C MET A 336 -4.63 -1.17 -15.91
N THR A 337 -3.33 -1.26 -15.72
CA THR A 337 -2.55 -0.18 -15.10
C THR A 337 -2.32 0.99 -16.06
N VAL A 338 -2.19 0.75 -17.37
CA VAL A 338 -2.13 1.83 -18.38
C VAL A 338 -3.45 2.59 -18.46
N LEU A 339 -4.60 1.87 -18.45
CA LEU A 339 -5.91 2.53 -18.34
C LEU A 339 -6.00 3.39 -17.08
N SER A 340 -5.64 2.83 -15.91
CA SER A 340 -5.68 3.55 -14.63
C SER A 340 -4.77 4.78 -14.66
N THR A 341 -3.59 4.67 -15.28
CA THR A 341 -2.67 5.80 -15.45
C THR A 341 -3.31 6.91 -16.28
N ALA A 342 -3.92 6.58 -17.41
CA ALA A 342 -4.57 7.58 -18.28
C ALA A 342 -5.75 8.26 -17.57
N LEU A 343 -6.60 7.49 -16.88
CA LEU A 343 -7.73 8.02 -16.11
C LEU A 343 -7.28 8.97 -15.01
N ILE A 344 -6.36 8.53 -14.16
CA ILE A 344 -5.94 9.29 -12.98
C ILE A 344 -5.10 10.51 -13.39
N ALA A 345 -4.26 10.42 -14.43
CA ALA A 345 -3.49 11.55 -14.90
C ALA A 345 -4.37 12.68 -15.46
N VAL A 346 -5.39 12.35 -16.25
CA VAL A 346 -6.33 13.33 -16.81
C VAL A 346 -7.23 13.92 -15.72
N LEU A 347 -7.70 13.08 -14.80
CA LEU A 347 -8.61 13.47 -13.73
C LEU A 347 -7.89 13.94 -12.45
N ALA A 348 -6.58 14.23 -12.54
CA ALA A 348 -5.77 14.59 -11.37
C ALA A 348 -6.31 15.82 -10.61
N GLY A 349 -6.83 16.83 -11.30
CA GLY A 349 -7.47 17.98 -10.68
C GLY A 349 -8.74 17.63 -9.90
N PRO A 350 -9.76 17.04 -10.53
CA PRO A 350 -10.95 16.55 -9.82
C PRO A 350 -10.62 15.60 -8.66
N VAL A 351 -9.68 14.67 -8.85
CA VAL A 351 -9.22 13.76 -7.78
C VAL A 351 -8.58 14.54 -6.64
N ALA A 352 -7.70 15.48 -6.95
CA ALA A 352 -7.07 16.33 -5.95
C ALA A 352 -8.11 17.14 -5.17
N ARG A 353 -9.11 17.72 -5.82
CA ARG A 353 -10.19 18.46 -5.15
C ARG A 353 -11.02 17.58 -4.21
N VAL A 354 -11.24 16.32 -4.54
CA VAL A 354 -11.89 15.38 -3.61
C VAL A 354 -11.02 15.13 -2.38
N MET A 355 -9.71 15.06 -2.56
CA MET A 355 -8.76 14.80 -1.48
C MET A 355 -8.55 16.00 -0.56
N VAL A 356 -8.26 17.17 -1.13
CA VAL A 356 -7.91 18.38 -0.38
C VAL A 356 -9.02 19.42 -0.44
N SER A 357 -9.16 20.22 0.63
CA SER A 357 -10.19 21.25 0.76
C SER A 357 -9.64 22.67 0.66
N GLY A 358 -8.30 22.81 0.56
CA GLY A 358 -7.61 24.09 0.47
C GLY A 358 -7.84 24.86 -0.82
N ASP A 359 -7.02 25.83 -1.09
CA ASP A 359 -7.09 26.67 -2.28
C ASP A 359 -6.72 25.90 -3.57
N ILE A 360 -6.72 26.59 -4.70
CA ILE A 360 -6.39 25.96 -5.99
C ILE A 360 -4.90 25.60 -6.09
N GLY A 361 -4.02 26.30 -5.36
CA GLY A 361 -2.60 25.99 -5.29
C GLY A 361 -2.35 24.63 -4.65
N GLU A 362 -3.00 24.35 -3.52
CA GLU A 362 -2.94 23.05 -2.84
C GLU A 362 -3.50 21.92 -3.72
N VAL A 363 -4.62 22.15 -4.41
CA VAL A 363 -5.20 21.19 -5.35
C VAL A 363 -4.25 20.90 -6.50
N ARG A 364 -3.64 21.95 -7.08
CA ARG A 364 -2.66 21.81 -8.16
C ARG A 364 -1.42 21.06 -7.68
N GLY A 365 -0.90 21.41 -6.51
CA GLY A 365 0.25 20.73 -5.89
C GLY A 365 0.02 19.24 -5.70
N TYR A 366 -1.13 18.86 -5.09
CA TYR A 366 -1.53 17.46 -4.94
C TYR A 366 -1.66 16.76 -6.29
N GLY A 367 -2.36 17.39 -7.24
CA GLY A 367 -2.57 16.81 -8.58
C GLY A 367 -1.27 16.57 -9.35
N MET A 368 -0.30 17.48 -9.28
CA MET A 368 1.01 17.32 -9.92
C MET A 368 1.81 16.17 -9.32
N VAL A 369 1.81 16.03 -7.99
CA VAL A 369 2.42 14.88 -7.30
C VAL A 369 1.75 13.57 -7.72
N LEU A 370 0.42 13.57 -7.81
CA LEU A 370 -0.34 12.40 -8.23
C LEU A 370 -0.03 12.00 -9.67
N ILE A 371 0.06 12.97 -10.61
CA ILE A 371 0.46 12.72 -12.00
C ILE A 371 1.87 12.12 -12.03
N ALA A 372 2.81 12.71 -11.29
CA ALA A 372 4.19 12.24 -11.25
C ALA A 372 4.30 10.79 -10.76
N PHE A 373 3.55 10.40 -9.73
CA PHE A 373 3.50 9.01 -9.26
C PHE A 373 2.82 8.09 -10.25
N ILE A 374 1.64 8.47 -10.77
CA ILE A 374 0.79 7.54 -11.53
C ILE A 374 1.43 7.11 -12.85
N LEU A 375 2.29 7.93 -13.43
CA LEU A 375 3.08 7.57 -14.61
C LEU A 375 3.99 6.37 -14.35
N GLY A 376 4.41 6.14 -13.12
CA GLY A 376 5.19 4.97 -12.70
C GLY A 376 4.38 3.69 -12.47
N LEU A 377 3.04 3.77 -12.44
CA LEU A 377 2.19 2.65 -12.07
C LEU A 377 2.35 1.40 -12.94
N PRO A 378 2.44 1.48 -14.28
CA PRO A 378 2.65 0.28 -15.11
C PRO A 378 3.98 -0.40 -14.85
N ALA A 379 5.06 0.39 -14.65
CA ALA A 379 6.39 -0.14 -14.35
C ALA A 379 6.44 -0.77 -12.95
N PHE A 380 5.90 -0.09 -11.93
CA PHE A 380 5.80 -0.61 -10.56
C PHE A 380 5.02 -1.94 -10.50
N SER A 381 3.91 -2.00 -11.20
CA SER A 381 3.06 -3.20 -11.23
C SER A 381 3.71 -4.34 -12.02
N THR A 382 4.45 -4.03 -13.08
CA THR A 382 5.25 -5.01 -13.81
C THR A 382 6.40 -5.55 -12.95
N LEU A 383 7.10 -4.67 -12.22
CA LEU A 383 8.14 -5.06 -11.27
C LEU A 383 7.61 -6.04 -10.23
N PHE A 384 6.42 -5.80 -9.69
CA PHE A 384 5.79 -6.71 -8.72
C PHE A 384 5.60 -8.12 -9.30
N VAL A 385 5.17 -8.25 -10.56
CA VAL A 385 5.03 -9.54 -11.24
C VAL A 385 6.41 -10.20 -11.45
N LEU A 386 7.41 -9.43 -11.87
CA LEU A 386 8.79 -9.93 -12.04
C LEU A 386 9.39 -10.45 -10.72
N GLN A 387 9.14 -9.75 -9.61
CA GLN A 387 9.59 -10.21 -8.29
C GLN A 387 8.94 -11.55 -7.91
N ARG A 388 7.65 -11.76 -8.25
CA ARG A 388 6.99 -13.06 -8.04
C ARG A 388 7.64 -14.18 -8.85
N ALA A 389 8.12 -13.91 -10.06
CA ALA A 389 8.85 -14.89 -10.86
C ALA A 389 10.19 -15.29 -10.21
N PHE A 390 10.94 -14.33 -9.64
CA PHE A 390 12.16 -14.65 -8.86
C PHE A 390 11.81 -15.51 -7.63
N TYR A 391 10.74 -15.18 -6.90
CA TYR A 391 10.32 -15.96 -5.74
C TYR A 391 9.87 -17.38 -6.13
N ALA A 392 9.21 -17.55 -7.28
CA ALA A 392 8.86 -18.87 -7.82
C ALA A 392 10.12 -19.73 -8.10
N LEU A 393 11.22 -19.09 -8.50
CA LEU A 393 12.53 -19.71 -8.68
C LEU A 393 13.33 -19.85 -7.36
N SER A 394 12.73 -19.59 -6.21
CA SER A 394 13.38 -19.56 -4.89
C SER A 394 14.56 -18.59 -4.79
N ASP A 395 14.59 -17.55 -5.64
CA ASP A 395 15.63 -16.52 -5.66
C ASP A 395 15.14 -15.27 -4.94
N THR A 396 15.56 -15.10 -3.69
CA THR A 396 15.30 -13.90 -2.88
C THR A 396 16.47 -12.92 -2.88
N ARG A 397 17.67 -13.38 -3.30
CA ARG A 397 18.88 -12.55 -3.35
C ARG A 397 18.83 -11.52 -4.48
N THR A 398 18.42 -11.94 -5.68
CA THR A 398 18.35 -11.03 -6.83
C THR A 398 17.38 -9.87 -6.61
N PRO A 399 16.14 -10.05 -6.12
CA PRO A 399 15.27 -8.95 -5.73
C PRO A 399 15.87 -8.00 -4.69
N PHE A 400 16.62 -8.53 -3.70
CA PHE A 400 17.33 -7.70 -2.72
C PHE A 400 18.38 -6.81 -3.37
N VAL A 401 19.22 -7.36 -4.25
CA VAL A 401 20.27 -6.60 -4.96
C VAL A 401 19.65 -5.50 -5.83
N ILE A 402 18.58 -5.83 -6.57
CA ILE A 402 17.85 -4.87 -7.41
C ILE A 402 17.26 -3.74 -6.56
N GLN A 403 16.65 -4.07 -5.42
CA GLN A 403 16.09 -3.10 -4.49
C GLN A 403 17.18 -2.20 -3.90
N SER A 404 18.32 -2.77 -3.51
CA SER A 404 19.45 -2.02 -2.96
C SER A 404 20.01 -1.03 -3.99
N ALA A 405 20.18 -1.45 -5.24
CA ALA A 405 20.63 -0.57 -6.31
C ALA A 405 19.65 0.60 -6.54
N GLN A 406 18.33 0.31 -6.57
CA GLN A 406 17.29 1.33 -6.71
C GLN A 406 17.34 2.33 -5.54
N VAL A 407 17.48 1.86 -4.31
CA VAL A 407 17.53 2.71 -3.12
C VAL A 407 18.75 3.63 -3.13
N VAL A 408 19.91 3.15 -3.53
CA VAL A 408 21.11 3.98 -3.67
C VAL A 408 20.89 5.11 -4.67
N VAL A 409 20.32 4.79 -5.85
CA VAL A 409 20.01 5.81 -6.88
C VAL A 409 18.94 6.78 -6.38
N PHE A 410 17.93 6.27 -5.68
CA PHE A 410 16.87 7.10 -5.10
C PHE A 410 17.42 8.08 -4.06
N ILE A 411 18.24 7.61 -3.11
CA ILE A 411 18.84 8.48 -2.08
C ILE A 411 19.73 9.55 -2.73
N ALA A 412 20.58 9.17 -3.68
CA ALA A 412 21.42 10.12 -4.40
C ALA A 412 20.57 11.18 -5.14
N GLY A 413 19.52 10.76 -5.83
CA GLY A 413 18.59 11.69 -6.48
C GLY A 413 17.80 12.56 -5.50
N ALA A 414 17.40 12.03 -4.35
CA ALA A 414 16.70 12.79 -3.31
C ALA A 414 17.58 13.90 -2.73
N LEU A 415 18.89 13.64 -2.54
CA LEU A 415 19.85 14.66 -2.10
C LEU A 415 20.03 15.79 -3.13
N VAL A 416 19.94 15.47 -4.43
CA VAL A 416 19.94 16.50 -5.49
C VAL A 416 18.64 17.32 -5.46
N ILE A 417 17.49 16.66 -5.24
CA ILE A 417 16.19 17.35 -5.14
C ILE A 417 16.13 18.23 -3.90
N ALA A 418 16.78 17.86 -2.80
CA ALA A 418 16.86 18.67 -1.59
C ALA A 418 17.48 20.07 -1.81
N GLN A 419 18.23 20.25 -2.91
CA GLN A 419 18.88 21.52 -3.29
C GLN A 419 18.05 22.37 -4.26
N GLN A 420 16.88 21.86 -4.68
CA GLN A 420 15.99 22.56 -5.58
C GLN A 420 15.05 23.52 -4.82
N PRO A 421 14.40 24.46 -5.52
CA PRO A 421 13.34 25.29 -4.92
C PRO A 421 12.28 24.43 -4.23
N VAL A 422 11.78 24.91 -3.10
CA VAL A 422 10.86 24.13 -2.23
C VAL A 422 9.59 23.68 -2.95
N GLU A 423 9.13 24.45 -3.93
CA GLU A 423 7.95 24.16 -4.76
C GLU A 423 8.13 22.89 -5.61
N LEU A 424 9.36 22.55 -5.94
CA LEU A 424 9.70 21.40 -6.79
C LEU A 424 10.00 20.13 -5.99
N ILE A 425 10.21 20.22 -4.68
CA ILE A 425 10.64 19.08 -3.86
C ILE A 425 9.63 17.94 -3.93
N GLY A 426 8.36 18.19 -3.65
CA GLY A 426 7.33 17.16 -3.60
C GLY A 426 7.12 16.46 -4.96
N VAL A 427 7.00 17.25 -6.04
CA VAL A 427 6.85 16.71 -7.39
C VAL A 427 8.13 16.02 -7.84
N GLY A 428 9.29 16.59 -7.53
CA GLY A 428 10.60 16.02 -7.85
C GLY A 428 10.80 14.63 -7.23
N LEU A 429 10.46 14.46 -5.95
CA LEU A 429 10.51 13.16 -5.27
C LEU A 429 9.57 12.12 -5.92
N ALA A 430 8.37 12.55 -6.33
CA ALA A 430 7.42 11.67 -7.01
C ALA A 430 7.93 11.25 -8.41
N VAL A 431 8.53 12.17 -9.18
CA VAL A 431 9.19 11.87 -10.46
C VAL A 431 10.37 10.93 -10.25
N LEU A 432 11.23 11.22 -9.26
CA LEU A 432 12.39 10.38 -8.94
C LEU A 432 11.95 8.94 -8.59
N GLN A 433 10.89 8.78 -7.80
CA GLN A 433 10.32 7.47 -7.50
C GLN A 433 9.88 6.75 -8.78
N THR A 434 9.18 7.43 -9.67
CA THR A 434 8.72 6.88 -10.95
C THR A 434 9.89 6.45 -11.83
N VAL A 435 10.92 7.28 -11.97
CA VAL A 435 12.11 6.98 -12.79
C VAL A 435 12.90 5.81 -12.20
N THR A 436 13.17 5.83 -10.90
CA THR A 436 13.98 4.78 -10.25
C THR A 436 13.28 3.43 -10.25
N VAL A 437 11.95 3.39 -10.02
CA VAL A 437 11.16 2.16 -10.11
C VAL A 437 11.07 1.64 -11.54
N SER A 438 10.97 2.52 -12.53
CA SER A 438 10.99 2.12 -13.94
C SER A 438 12.33 1.50 -14.32
N GLY A 439 13.44 2.09 -13.89
CA GLY A 439 14.78 1.51 -14.03
C GLY A 439 14.92 0.16 -13.32
N GLN A 440 14.36 0.06 -12.12
CA GLN A 440 14.32 -1.19 -11.36
C GLN A 440 13.55 -2.30 -12.09
N ALA A 441 12.41 -1.97 -12.72
CA ALA A 441 11.64 -2.93 -13.52
C ALA A 441 12.42 -3.42 -14.74
N VAL A 442 13.12 -2.53 -15.43
CA VAL A 442 13.99 -2.89 -16.55
C VAL A 442 15.14 -3.80 -16.09
N LEU A 443 15.82 -3.44 -14.99
CA LEU A 443 16.90 -4.25 -14.43
C LEU A 443 16.41 -5.64 -14.02
N ALA A 444 15.25 -5.72 -13.37
CA ALA A 444 14.62 -6.99 -13.01
C ALA A 444 14.31 -7.85 -14.24
N ALA A 445 13.77 -7.27 -15.31
CA ALA A 445 13.48 -7.98 -16.55
C ALA A 445 14.76 -8.51 -17.23
N VAL A 446 15.84 -7.70 -17.24
CA VAL A 446 17.14 -8.11 -17.82
C VAL A 446 17.75 -9.26 -17.02
N LEU A 447 17.76 -9.17 -15.69
CA LEU A 447 18.34 -10.22 -14.84
C LEU A 447 17.51 -11.51 -14.88
N LEU A 448 16.17 -11.40 -14.90
CA LEU A 448 15.31 -12.57 -15.06
C LEU A 448 15.51 -13.24 -16.42
N ARG A 449 15.62 -12.45 -17.50
CA ARG A 449 15.97 -12.97 -18.84
C ARG A 449 17.30 -13.72 -18.85
N ARG A 450 18.32 -13.24 -18.14
CA ARG A 450 19.61 -13.96 -18.03
C ARG A 450 19.47 -15.29 -17.29
N ARG A 451 18.52 -15.39 -16.38
CA ARG A 451 18.33 -16.60 -15.55
C ARG A 451 17.50 -17.69 -16.23
N ILE A 452 16.42 -17.32 -16.92
CA ILE A 452 15.50 -18.28 -17.58
C ILE A 452 15.58 -18.25 -19.11
N GLY A 453 16.54 -17.52 -19.69
CA GLY A 453 16.75 -17.40 -21.11
C GLY A 453 15.83 -16.37 -21.77
N ARG A 454 14.62 -16.74 -22.15
CA ARG A 454 13.67 -15.85 -22.83
C ARG A 454 12.49 -15.51 -21.90
N ILE A 455 12.03 -14.25 -21.88
CA ILE A 455 10.87 -13.78 -21.11
C ILE A 455 9.70 -13.31 -22.00
N ASP A 456 9.68 -13.69 -23.27
CA ASP A 456 8.68 -13.25 -24.27
C ASP A 456 8.59 -11.71 -24.41
N GLY A 457 9.71 -11.02 -24.23
CA GLY A 457 9.80 -9.56 -24.15
C GLY A 457 9.25 -8.82 -25.36
N ARG A 458 9.41 -9.39 -26.59
CA ARG A 458 8.88 -8.79 -27.82
C ARG A 458 7.34 -8.74 -27.81
N ARG A 459 6.69 -9.78 -27.31
CA ARG A 459 5.23 -9.85 -27.20
C ARG A 459 4.73 -8.92 -26.09
N ILE A 460 5.41 -8.92 -24.94
CA ILE A 460 5.11 -7.99 -23.83
C ILE A 460 5.22 -6.54 -24.31
N LEU A 461 6.32 -6.17 -24.96
CA LEU A 461 6.54 -4.81 -25.47
C LEU A 461 5.47 -4.41 -26.51
N ARG A 462 5.18 -5.29 -27.47
CA ARG A 462 4.14 -5.01 -28.49
C ARG A 462 2.77 -4.78 -27.85
N SER A 463 2.40 -5.58 -26.85
CA SER A 463 1.13 -5.40 -26.14
C SER A 463 1.13 -4.11 -25.32
N SER A 464 2.22 -3.82 -24.58
CA SER A 464 2.35 -2.58 -23.81
C SER A 464 2.29 -1.33 -24.69
N VAL A 465 2.99 -1.32 -25.83
CA VAL A 465 2.89 -0.22 -26.82
C VAL A 465 1.46 -0.05 -27.31
N ARG A 466 0.76 -1.16 -27.63
CA ARG A 466 -0.66 -1.11 -28.04
C ARG A 466 -1.53 -0.47 -26.96
N PHE A 467 -1.31 -0.79 -25.68
CA PHE A 467 -2.07 -0.21 -24.57
C PHE A 467 -1.78 1.29 -24.41
N VAL A 468 -0.52 1.70 -24.55
CA VAL A 468 -0.15 3.12 -24.51
C VAL A 468 -0.76 3.87 -25.72
N VAL A 469 -0.72 3.30 -26.92
CA VAL A 469 -1.35 3.88 -28.11
C VAL A 469 -2.87 4.02 -27.94
N ALA A 470 -3.55 3.05 -27.31
CA ALA A 470 -4.96 3.16 -26.96
C ALA A 470 -5.24 4.21 -25.86
N ALA A 471 -4.28 4.45 -24.97
CA ALA A 471 -4.40 5.48 -23.92
C ALA A 471 -4.31 6.91 -24.47
N VAL A 472 -3.63 7.13 -25.62
CA VAL A 472 -3.52 8.47 -26.22
C VAL A 472 -4.89 9.05 -26.60
N PRO A 473 -5.71 8.44 -27.45
CA PRO A 473 -7.04 8.96 -27.75
C PRO A 473 -7.92 9.04 -26.49
N THR A 474 -7.77 8.11 -25.55
CA THR A 474 -8.46 8.16 -24.25
C THR A 474 -8.12 9.43 -23.48
N ALA A 475 -6.85 9.76 -23.37
CA ALA A 475 -6.40 10.98 -22.69
C ALA A 475 -6.84 12.25 -23.43
N LEU A 476 -6.74 12.27 -24.77
CA LEU A 476 -7.16 13.42 -25.58
C LEU A 476 -8.67 13.70 -25.46
N VAL A 477 -9.51 12.65 -25.51
CA VAL A 477 -10.95 12.79 -25.30
C VAL A 477 -11.23 13.27 -23.86
N GLY A 478 -10.55 12.69 -22.88
CA GLY A 478 -10.71 13.10 -21.49
C GLY A 478 -10.32 14.57 -21.24
N LEU A 479 -9.16 15.00 -21.74
CA LEU A 479 -8.70 16.40 -21.65
C LEU A 479 -9.61 17.36 -22.40
N GLY A 480 -10.05 16.98 -23.62
CA GLY A 480 -10.98 17.78 -24.41
C GLY A 480 -12.33 17.99 -23.71
N LEU A 481 -12.93 16.92 -23.18
CA LEU A 481 -14.18 17.03 -22.43
C LEU A 481 -13.99 17.81 -21.13
N LEU A 482 -12.88 17.61 -20.43
CA LEU A 482 -12.58 18.37 -19.21
C LEU A 482 -12.36 19.86 -19.50
N ALA A 483 -11.72 20.19 -20.62
CA ALA A 483 -11.57 21.57 -21.08
C ALA A 483 -12.91 22.20 -21.44
N LEU A 484 -13.82 21.47 -22.11
CA LEU A 484 -15.15 21.95 -22.45
C LEU A 484 -16.05 22.19 -21.24
N VAL A 485 -15.96 21.31 -20.22
CA VAL A 485 -16.82 21.38 -19.02
C VAL A 485 -16.25 22.32 -17.95
N SER A 486 -14.92 22.37 -17.81
CA SER A 486 -14.25 23.02 -16.68
C SER A 486 -13.23 24.08 -17.09
N GLY A 487 -12.96 24.27 -18.39
CA GLY A 487 -11.88 25.16 -18.83
C GLY A 487 -10.48 24.56 -18.78
N GLY A 488 -10.30 23.50 -18.01
CA GLY A 488 -9.00 22.82 -17.85
C GLY A 488 -8.98 21.78 -16.73
N ALA A 489 -7.84 21.10 -16.59
CA ALA A 489 -7.67 20.04 -15.59
C ALA A 489 -7.70 20.55 -14.14
N PHE A 490 -7.30 21.80 -13.91
CA PHE A 490 -7.21 22.43 -12.59
C PHE A 490 -8.02 23.74 -12.53
N GLU A 491 -9.13 23.82 -13.28
CA GLU A 491 -9.93 25.04 -13.39
C GLU A 491 -11.44 24.70 -13.31
N GLY A 492 -12.22 25.72 -13.11
CA GLY A 492 -13.68 25.72 -13.22
C GLY A 492 -14.41 24.70 -12.34
N VAL A 493 -15.48 24.16 -12.88
CA VAL A 493 -16.42 23.30 -12.14
C VAL A 493 -15.76 22.00 -11.63
N GLY A 494 -14.78 21.46 -12.37
CA GLY A 494 -14.08 20.21 -12.00
C GLY A 494 -13.30 20.30 -10.70
N VAL A 495 -12.96 21.51 -10.23
CA VAL A 495 -12.19 21.75 -9.01
C VAL A 495 -12.82 22.75 -8.04
N ALA A 496 -14.04 23.23 -8.31
CA ALA A 496 -14.69 24.24 -7.49
C ALA A 496 -15.17 23.66 -6.14
N SER A 497 -15.74 22.44 -6.14
CA SER A 497 -16.16 21.73 -4.93
C SER A 497 -16.00 20.22 -5.08
N LYS A 498 -15.94 19.50 -3.94
CA LYS A 498 -15.84 18.02 -3.94
C LYS A 498 -17.00 17.34 -4.66
N GLY A 499 -18.23 17.85 -4.47
CA GLY A 499 -19.42 17.33 -5.16
C GLY A 499 -19.34 17.50 -6.67
N GLN A 500 -18.95 18.69 -7.13
CA GLN A 500 -18.76 18.99 -8.55
C GLN A 500 -17.61 18.19 -9.15
N ALA A 501 -16.51 18.02 -8.44
CA ALA A 501 -15.39 17.17 -8.86
C ALA A 501 -15.83 15.72 -9.10
N LEU A 502 -16.69 15.17 -8.24
CA LEU A 502 -17.26 13.83 -8.43
C LEU A 502 -18.25 13.78 -9.60
N LEU A 503 -19.12 14.79 -9.73
CA LEU A 503 -20.10 14.87 -10.82
C LEU A 503 -19.43 14.99 -12.19
N VAL A 504 -18.30 15.63 -12.30
CA VAL A 504 -17.51 15.72 -13.53
C VAL A 504 -16.63 14.48 -13.69
N GLY A 505 -15.93 14.07 -12.65
CA GLY A 505 -14.90 13.03 -12.74
C GLY A 505 -15.47 11.63 -13.00
N ILE A 506 -16.58 11.24 -12.36
CA ILE A 506 -17.13 9.88 -12.51
C ILE A 506 -17.66 9.62 -13.93
N PRO A 507 -18.51 10.47 -14.53
CA PRO A 507 -18.97 10.27 -15.92
C PRO A 507 -17.80 10.30 -16.91
N LEU A 508 -16.86 11.22 -16.72
CA LEU A 508 -15.70 11.35 -17.58
C LEU A 508 -14.82 10.10 -17.53
N ALA A 509 -14.59 9.53 -16.35
CA ALA A 509 -13.89 8.25 -16.19
C ALA A 509 -14.61 7.12 -16.95
N GLY A 510 -15.94 7.10 -16.93
CA GLY A 510 -16.75 6.15 -17.70
C GLY A 510 -16.57 6.29 -19.21
N VAL A 511 -16.64 7.52 -19.74
CA VAL A 511 -16.41 7.81 -21.16
C VAL A 511 -14.99 7.42 -21.58
N MET A 512 -13.98 7.84 -20.81
CA MET A 512 -12.57 7.49 -21.08
C MET A 512 -12.34 5.98 -21.08
N THR A 513 -12.96 5.25 -20.13
CA THR A 513 -12.89 3.79 -20.11
C THR A 513 -13.50 3.17 -21.37
N ALA A 514 -14.66 3.67 -21.79
CA ALA A 514 -15.32 3.20 -23.03
C ALA A 514 -14.45 3.47 -24.27
N VAL A 515 -13.84 4.64 -24.38
CA VAL A 515 -12.92 4.99 -25.48
C VAL A 515 -11.70 4.07 -25.49
N TYR A 516 -11.09 3.80 -24.32
CA TYR A 516 -9.95 2.88 -24.23
C TYR A 516 -10.30 1.46 -24.68
N LEU A 517 -11.43 0.93 -24.20
CA LEU A 517 -11.89 -0.40 -24.58
C LEU A 517 -12.24 -0.48 -26.07
N ALA A 518 -12.86 0.56 -26.62
CA ALA A 518 -13.16 0.66 -28.05
C ALA A 518 -11.88 0.69 -28.90
N ALA A 519 -10.88 1.49 -28.49
CA ALA A 519 -9.58 1.53 -29.17
C ALA A 519 -8.88 0.16 -29.15
N LEU A 520 -8.88 -0.54 -28.01
CA LEU A 520 -8.32 -1.89 -27.90
C LEU A 520 -9.10 -2.93 -28.73
N ALA A 521 -10.42 -2.79 -28.82
CA ALA A 521 -11.27 -3.65 -29.67
C ALA A 521 -10.96 -3.43 -31.16
N ALA A 522 -10.82 -2.17 -31.61
CA ALA A 522 -10.42 -1.81 -32.95
C ALA A 522 -9.02 -2.37 -33.31
N MET A 523 -8.10 -2.36 -32.35
CA MET A 523 -6.75 -2.95 -32.46
C MET A 523 -6.73 -4.47 -32.34
N ARG A 524 -7.89 -5.13 -32.15
CA ARG A 524 -8.05 -6.59 -31.99
C ARG A 524 -7.13 -7.14 -30.88
N SER A 525 -7.10 -6.48 -29.70
CA SER A 525 -6.28 -6.92 -28.57
C SER A 525 -6.69 -8.31 -28.08
N SER A 526 -5.75 -9.25 -28.08
CA SER A 526 -5.96 -10.61 -27.58
C SER A 526 -6.24 -10.63 -26.07
N GLU A 527 -5.66 -9.69 -25.33
CA GLU A 527 -5.82 -9.54 -23.89
C GLU A 527 -7.25 -9.09 -23.53
N LEU A 528 -7.80 -8.13 -24.27
CA LEU A 528 -9.19 -7.73 -24.12
C LEU A 528 -10.15 -8.88 -24.41
N GLN A 529 -9.90 -9.64 -25.48
CA GLN A 529 -10.73 -10.80 -25.84
C GLN A 529 -10.70 -11.89 -24.76
N GLN A 530 -9.54 -12.13 -24.15
CA GLN A 530 -9.40 -13.09 -23.03
C GLN A 530 -10.20 -12.67 -21.80
N LEU A 531 -10.20 -11.39 -21.45
CA LEU A 531 -10.95 -10.85 -20.31
C LEU A 531 -12.46 -10.76 -20.58
N ALA A 532 -12.85 -10.33 -21.77
CA ALA A 532 -14.25 -10.17 -22.16
C ALA A 532 -14.95 -11.49 -22.51
N GLY A 533 -14.20 -12.50 -22.94
CA GLY A 533 -14.74 -13.77 -23.43
C GLY A 533 -15.66 -14.52 -22.44
N PRO A 534 -15.30 -14.65 -21.15
CA PRO A 534 -16.17 -15.27 -20.15
C PRO A 534 -17.46 -14.47 -19.89
N VAL A 535 -17.37 -13.13 -19.92
CA VAL A 535 -18.51 -12.23 -19.69
C VAL A 535 -19.47 -12.27 -20.89
N MET A 536 -18.94 -12.18 -22.14
CA MET A 536 -19.76 -12.27 -23.34
C MET A 536 -20.45 -13.63 -23.51
N ARG A 537 -19.80 -14.71 -23.09
CA ARG A 537 -20.42 -16.05 -23.10
C ARG A 537 -21.57 -16.16 -22.09
N ARG A 538 -21.51 -15.48 -20.94
CA ARG A 538 -22.62 -15.42 -19.98
C ARG A 538 -23.80 -14.59 -20.49
N ILE A 539 -23.53 -13.47 -21.17
CA ILE A 539 -24.57 -12.59 -21.73
C ILE A 539 -25.29 -13.28 -22.90
N ARG A 540 -24.55 -14.03 -23.75
CA ARG A 540 -25.16 -14.79 -24.86
C ARG A 540 -25.95 -16.03 -24.44
N ARG A 541 -25.80 -16.48 -23.20
CA ARG A 541 -26.55 -17.63 -22.63
C ARG A 541 -27.78 -17.21 -21.82
N ARG A 542 -28.01 -15.93 -21.64
CA ARG A 542 -29.27 -15.34 -21.16
C ARG A 542 -30.08 -14.79 -22.32
#